data_5ba2d9152862b4864831c705f9c7624b
#
_entry.id   5ba2d9152862b4864831c705f9c7624b
#
_cell.length_a   1.000
_cell.length_b   1.000
_cell.length_c   1.000
_cell.angle_alpha   90.00
_cell.angle_beta   90.00
_cell.angle_gamma   90.00
#
_symmetry.space_group_name_H-M   'P 1'
#
loop_
_entity.id
_entity.type
_entity.pdbx_description
1 polymer ?
#
loop_
_entity_poly.entity_id
_entity_poly.type
_entity_poly.pdbx_seq_one_letter_code
_entity_poly.pdbx_strand_id
1 'polypeptide(L)'
;MERIGSKTVWQGKVGSVRIDEFRHPDGSTSVREVIGHPGAVAMVAHDERFLYLVRQPREAVGEDALLELPAGKLDVSGESPVECAKRELAEEVGKAASQWRELKRFYTSPGFAEEEVTVFLATELQDAEAESDEEERLEVVAWPLEDLDRAIEECRDAKSLIGLLLFKELRRG
;
A
#
# COMPACT_ATOMS: atom_id res chain seq x y z
N MET A 1 15.19 -18.26 -15.45
CA MET A 1 13.76 -18.58 -15.60
C MET A 1 13.17 -17.59 -16.62
N GLU A 2 12.46 -18.08 -17.62
CA GLU A 2 11.88 -17.29 -18.72
C GLU A 2 10.38 -17.58 -18.78
N ARG A 3 9.53 -16.53 -18.89
CA ARG A 3 8.10 -16.71 -19.13
C ARG A 3 7.89 -16.95 -20.64
N ILE A 4 7.40 -18.14 -20.98
CA ILE A 4 7.24 -18.59 -22.38
C ILE A 4 5.79 -18.55 -22.85
N GLY A 5 4.82 -18.40 -21.93
CA GLY A 5 3.40 -18.27 -22.24
C GLY A 5 2.67 -17.51 -21.14
N SER A 6 1.59 -16.83 -21.50
CA SER A 6 0.69 -16.15 -20.58
C SER A 6 -0.72 -16.10 -21.17
N LYS A 7 -1.72 -16.42 -20.33
CA LYS A 7 -3.14 -16.34 -20.69
C LYS A 7 -3.92 -15.73 -19.54
N THR A 8 -4.51 -14.55 -19.77
CA THR A 8 -5.47 -13.98 -18.83
C THR A 8 -6.75 -14.79 -18.85
N VAL A 9 -7.17 -15.30 -17.69
CA VAL A 9 -8.38 -16.10 -17.51
C VAL A 9 -9.51 -15.32 -16.86
N TRP A 10 -9.17 -14.23 -16.16
CA TRP A 10 -10.13 -13.28 -15.62
C TRP A 10 -9.52 -11.88 -15.54
N GLN A 11 -10.36 -10.85 -15.77
CA GLN A 11 -10.00 -9.45 -15.66
C GLN A 11 -11.09 -8.71 -14.87
N GLY A 12 -10.69 -8.04 -13.78
CA GLY A 12 -11.56 -7.21 -12.96
C GLY A 12 -11.09 -5.75 -12.90
N LYS A 13 -11.75 -4.95 -12.07
CA LYS A 13 -11.37 -3.54 -11.82
C LYS A 13 -10.06 -3.42 -11.04
N VAL A 14 -9.85 -4.30 -10.06
CA VAL A 14 -8.69 -4.23 -9.15
C VAL A 14 -7.48 -4.97 -9.69
N GLY A 15 -7.69 -6.07 -10.40
CA GLY A 15 -6.60 -6.92 -10.86
C GLY A 15 -7.04 -7.93 -11.90
N SER A 16 -6.16 -8.86 -12.20
CA SER A 16 -6.38 -9.94 -13.16
C SER A 16 -5.92 -11.28 -12.61
N VAL A 17 -6.43 -12.37 -13.18
CA VAL A 17 -5.89 -13.72 -12.98
C VAL A 17 -5.31 -14.22 -14.28
N ARG A 18 -4.04 -14.64 -14.25
CA ARG A 18 -3.32 -15.19 -15.41
C ARG A 18 -2.85 -16.60 -15.11
N ILE A 19 -2.72 -17.38 -16.17
CA ILE A 19 -1.97 -18.64 -16.17
C ILE A 19 -0.71 -18.39 -16.97
N ASP A 20 0.43 -18.39 -16.29
CA ASP A 20 1.74 -18.13 -16.88
C ASP A 20 2.55 -19.44 -16.95
N GLU A 21 3.21 -19.68 -18.08
CA GLU A 21 4.10 -20.81 -18.29
C GLU A 21 5.56 -20.33 -18.28
N PHE A 22 6.40 -21.03 -17.51
CA PHE A 22 7.81 -20.70 -17.33
C PHE A 22 8.69 -21.86 -17.76
N ARG A 23 9.82 -21.54 -18.42
CA ARG A 23 10.94 -22.44 -18.69
C ARG A 23 12.06 -22.18 -17.69
N HIS A 24 12.52 -23.23 -17.03
CA HIS A 24 13.65 -23.19 -16.10
C HIS A 24 14.98 -23.42 -16.82
N PRO A 25 16.15 -23.07 -16.20
CA PRO A 25 17.47 -23.25 -16.79
C PRO A 25 17.83 -24.71 -17.11
N ASP A 26 17.22 -25.69 -16.43
CA ASP A 26 17.39 -27.13 -16.67
C ASP A 26 16.49 -27.65 -17.84
N GLY A 27 15.75 -26.77 -18.50
CA GLY A 27 14.84 -27.10 -19.60
C GLY A 27 13.44 -27.55 -19.18
N SER A 28 13.20 -27.77 -17.88
CA SER A 28 11.86 -28.11 -17.38
C SER A 28 10.89 -26.93 -17.51
N THR A 29 9.58 -27.22 -17.55
CA THR A 29 8.54 -26.19 -17.56
C THR A 29 7.66 -26.27 -16.32
N SER A 30 7.09 -25.13 -15.94
CA SER A 30 6.09 -25.05 -14.86
C SER A 30 5.00 -24.06 -15.21
N VAL A 31 3.80 -24.31 -14.73
CA VAL A 31 2.64 -23.43 -14.86
C VAL A 31 2.36 -22.78 -13.50
N ARG A 32 2.01 -21.49 -13.51
CA ARG A 32 1.66 -20.71 -12.33
C ARG A 32 0.40 -19.94 -12.56
N GLU A 33 -0.46 -19.93 -11.53
CA GLU A 33 -1.56 -18.98 -11.42
C GLU A 33 -1.01 -17.70 -10.81
N VAL A 34 -1.25 -16.56 -11.45
CA VAL A 34 -0.70 -15.27 -11.05
C VAL A 34 -1.82 -14.25 -10.92
N ILE A 35 -1.90 -13.62 -9.76
CA ILE A 35 -2.76 -12.45 -9.54
C ILE A 35 -1.98 -11.21 -10.00
N GLY A 36 -2.47 -10.58 -11.07
CA GLY A 36 -1.94 -9.31 -11.58
C GLY A 36 -2.52 -8.13 -10.81
N HIS A 37 -1.66 -7.22 -10.38
CA HIS A 37 -2.02 -6.00 -9.66
C HIS A 37 -1.13 -4.84 -10.12
N PRO A 38 -1.63 -3.58 -10.24
CA PRO A 38 -0.82 -2.45 -10.70
C PRO A 38 0.30 -2.05 -9.74
N GLY A 39 0.27 -2.53 -8.52
CA GLY A 39 1.09 -2.08 -7.41
C GLY A 39 0.35 -1.07 -6.54
N ALA A 40 0.97 -0.68 -5.43
CA ALA A 40 0.40 0.27 -4.50
C ALA A 40 1.47 1.09 -3.78
N VAL A 41 1.04 2.19 -3.17
CA VAL A 41 1.83 3.00 -2.25
C VAL A 41 1.17 2.99 -0.88
N ALA A 42 1.96 3.16 0.18
CA ALA A 42 1.45 3.41 1.52
C ALA A 42 2.29 4.51 2.19
N MET A 43 1.67 5.33 3.02
CA MET A 43 2.31 6.51 3.58
C MET A 43 2.35 6.47 5.11
N VAL A 44 3.56 6.52 5.67
CA VAL A 44 3.78 6.86 7.07
C VAL A 44 3.82 8.38 7.15
N ALA A 45 2.65 8.99 7.33
CA ALA A 45 2.49 10.44 7.41
C ALA A 45 2.38 10.87 8.86
N HIS A 46 3.30 11.73 9.33
CA HIS A 46 3.27 12.20 10.72
C HIS A 46 3.72 13.65 10.87
N ASP A 47 3.22 14.30 11.90
CA ASP A 47 3.72 15.56 12.43
C ASP A 47 4.48 15.33 13.76
N GLU A 48 4.61 16.36 14.60
CA GLU A 48 5.30 16.26 15.90
C GLU A 48 4.51 15.45 16.94
N ARG A 49 3.21 15.28 16.77
CA ARG A 49 2.29 14.72 17.77
C ARG A 49 1.56 13.47 17.31
N PHE A 50 1.22 13.40 16.02
CA PHE A 50 0.33 12.38 15.49
C PHE A 50 0.91 11.67 14.27
N LEU A 51 0.64 10.38 14.21
CA LEU A 51 0.70 9.56 13.00
C LEU A 51 -0.71 9.49 12.42
N TYR A 52 -0.87 9.78 11.14
CA TYR A 52 -2.15 9.74 10.46
C TYR A 52 -2.39 8.35 9.89
N LEU A 53 -3.40 7.69 10.42
CA LEU A 53 -3.88 6.37 10.01
C LEU A 53 -5.29 6.51 9.46
N VAL A 54 -5.80 5.45 8.84
CA VAL A 54 -7.17 5.37 8.36
C VAL A 54 -7.84 4.10 8.88
N ARG A 55 -9.17 4.15 9.03
CA ARG A 55 -10.02 2.98 9.22
C ARG A 55 -10.97 2.87 8.05
N GLN A 56 -11.07 1.69 7.47
CA GLN A 56 -11.98 1.46 6.37
C GLN A 56 -12.47 0.02 6.35
N PRO A 57 -13.66 -0.24 5.78
CA PRO A 57 -14.14 -1.60 5.60
C PRO A 57 -13.29 -2.35 4.59
N ARG A 58 -13.03 -3.62 4.90
CA ARG A 58 -12.33 -4.56 4.01
C ARG A 58 -13.14 -5.84 3.89
N GLU A 59 -14.12 -5.81 3.02
CA GLU A 59 -15.10 -6.87 2.82
C GLU A 59 -14.45 -8.21 2.46
N ALA A 60 -13.33 -8.18 1.74
CA ALA A 60 -12.58 -9.38 1.35
C ALA A 60 -12.10 -10.21 2.55
N VAL A 61 -11.90 -9.59 3.71
CA VAL A 61 -11.45 -10.23 4.95
C VAL A 61 -12.49 -10.12 6.08
N GLY A 62 -13.67 -9.53 5.79
CA GLY A 62 -14.79 -9.42 6.74
C GLY A 62 -14.51 -8.43 7.88
N GLU A 63 -13.71 -7.42 7.66
CA GLU A 63 -13.39 -6.37 8.64
C GLU A 63 -14.18 -5.08 8.32
N ASP A 64 -14.95 -4.61 9.29
CA ASP A 64 -15.78 -3.41 9.12
C ASP A 64 -14.98 -2.10 9.24
N ALA A 65 -13.83 -2.11 9.95
CA ALA A 65 -13.01 -0.93 10.24
C ALA A 65 -11.53 -1.31 10.48
N LEU A 66 -10.86 -1.84 9.44
CA LEU A 66 -9.46 -2.23 9.52
C LEU A 66 -8.57 -0.99 9.66
N LEU A 67 -7.64 -1.03 10.63
CA LEU A 67 -6.66 0.04 10.84
C LEU A 67 -5.51 -0.11 9.85
N GLU A 68 -5.28 0.93 9.05
CA GLU A 68 -4.27 0.92 7.99
C GLU A 68 -3.48 2.24 7.94
N LEU A 69 -2.33 2.20 7.28
CA LEU A 69 -1.71 3.41 6.73
C LEU A 69 -2.54 3.90 5.55
N PRO A 70 -2.63 5.21 5.30
CA PRO A 70 -3.13 5.73 4.03
C PRO A 70 -2.40 5.08 2.86
N ALA A 71 -3.12 4.67 1.81
CA ALA A 71 -2.57 3.84 0.74
C ALA A 71 -3.40 3.92 -0.54
N GLY A 72 -2.74 3.98 -1.69
CA GLY A 72 -3.41 4.02 -2.97
C GLY A 72 -2.81 3.10 -4.02
N LYS A 73 -3.57 2.84 -5.09
CA LYS A 73 -3.14 2.00 -6.21
C LYS A 73 -2.41 2.81 -7.27
N LEU A 74 -1.42 2.18 -7.90
CA LEU A 74 -0.68 2.73 -9.05
C LEU A 74 -1.47 2.48 -10.36
N ASP A 75 -2.70 2.96 -10.44
CA ASP A 75 -3.62 2.72 -11.57
C ASP A 75 -3.79 3.94 -12.50
N VAL A 76 -3.18 5.08 -12.19
CA VAL A 76 -3.14 6.26 -13.04
C VAL A 76 -1.95 6.19 -13.98
N SER A 77 -2.22 6.17 -15.29
CA SER A 77 -1.16 6.03 -16.31
C SER A 77 -0.17 7.19 -16.28
N GLY A 78 1.12 6.87 -16.15
CA GLY A 78 2.22 7.84 -16.15
C GLY A 78 2.48 8.49 -14.80
N GLU A 79 1.69 8.19 -13.77
CA GLU A 79 1.91 8.65 -12.40
C GLU A 79 3.07 7.86 -11.77
N SER A 80 4.03 8.57 -11.19
CA SER A 80 5.10 7.92 -10.41
C SER A 80 4.60 7.52 -9.02
N PRO A 81 5.25 6.53 -8.34
CA PRO A 81 4.84 6.14 -6.99
C PRO A 81 4.77 7.29 -5.98
N VAL A 82 5.68 8.26 -6.05
CA VAL A 82 5.65 9.41 -5.14
C VAL A 82 4.54 10.40 -5.49
N GLU A 83 4.16 10.55 -6.75
CA GLU A 83 3.02 11.39 -7.16
C GLU A 83 1.71 10.75 -6.72
N CYS A 84 1.56 9.44 -6.90
CA CYS A 84 0.45 8.67 -6.35
C CYS A 84 0.34 8.85 -4.82
N ALA A 85 1.44 8.68 -4.09
CA ALA A 85 1.46 8.86 -2.65
C ALA A 85 1.04 10.27 -2.20
N LYS A 86 1.41 11.32 -2.96
CA LYS A 86 1.00 12.70 -2.69
C LYS A 86 -0.48 12.92 -2.92
N ARG A 87 -1.02 12.39 -4.01
CA ARG A 87 -2.44 12.48 -4.35
C ARG A 87 -3.28 11.76 -3.29
N GLU A 88 -2.97 10.50 -3.00
CA GLU A 88 -3.70 9.67 -2.04
C GLU A 88 -3.64 10.26 -0.62
N LEU A 89 -2.50 10.81 -0.19
CA LEU A 89 -2.41 11.47 1.12
C LEU A 89 -3.35 12.68 1.23
N ALA A 90 -3.49 13.45 0.14
CA ALA A 90 -4.41 14.58 0.11
C ALA A 90 -5.88 14.13 0.09
N GLU A 91 -6.21 13.11 -0.73
CA GLU A 91 -7.56 12.57 -0.88
C GLU A 91 -8.05 11.86 0.39
N GLU A 92 -7.25 10.95 0.96
CA GLU A 92 -7.64 10.15 2.11
C GLU A 92 -7.50 10.86 3.46
N VAL A 93 -6.50 11.74 3.62
CA VAL A 93 -6.14 12.33 4.93
C VAL A 93 -6.37 13.84 4.99
N GLY A 94 -6.51 14.50 3.84
CA GLY A 94 -6.57 15.98 3.77
C GLY A 94 -5.24 16.63 4.12
N LYS A 95 -4.10 15.97 3.83
CA LYS A 95 -2.76 16.48 4.12
C LYS A 95 -1.87 16.47 2.88
N ALA A 96 -0.98 17.45 2.81
CA ALA A 96 0.17 17.46 1.91
C ALA A 96 1.46 17.43 2.74
N ALA A 97 2.52 16.85 2.20
CA ALA A 97 3.84 16.81 2.83
C ALA A 97 4.88 17.48 1.93
N SER A 98 5.81 18.25 2.52
CA SER A 98 6.91 18.85 1.78
C SER A 98 8.13 17.94 1.71
N GLN A 99 8.27 16.97 2.62
CA GLN A 99 9.37 16.01 2.65
C GLN A 99 8.86 14.59 2.43
N TRP A 100 9.51 13.90 1.49
CA TRP A 100 9.18 12.53 1.11
C TRP A 100 10.44 11.68 1.07
N ARG A 101 10.37 10.48 1.67
CA ARG A 101 11.43 9.50 1.63
C ARG A 101 10.87 8.10 1.42
N GLU A 102 11.31 7.40 0.37
CA GLU A 102 11.02 5.97 0.22
C GLU A 102 11.68 5.19 1.38
N LEU A 103 10.87 4.44 2.12
CA LEU A 103 11.35 3.59 3.22
C LEU A 103 11.65 2.19 2.74
N LYS A 104 10.73 1.60 1.99
CA LYS A 104 10.86 0.23 1.52
C LYS A 104 9.93 -0.05 0.34
N ARG A 105 10.41 -0.94 -0.53
CA ARG A 105 9.62 -1.59 -1.58
C ARG A 105 9.64 -3.09 -1.35
N PHE A 106 8.47 -3.74 -1.47
CA PHE A 106 8.35 -5.17 -1.22
C PHE A 106 7.14 -5.76 -1.95
N TYR A 107 7.15 -7.07 -2.15
CA TYR A 107 6.00 -7.83 -2.65
C TYR A 107 5.14 -8.31 -1.48
N THR A 108 3.82 -8.25 -1.63
CA THR A 108 2.87 -8.69 -0.59
C THR A 108 2.76 -10.22 -0.52
N SER A 109 2.67 -10.87 -1.67
CA SER A 109 2.48 -12.32 -1.76
C SER A 109 3.17 -12.91 -3.00
N PRO A 110 4.53 -12.88 -3.07
CA PRO A 110 5.29 -13.20 -4.29
C PRO A 110 5.16 -14.66 -4.75
N GLY A 111 4.50 -15.51 -3.97
CA GLY A 111 4.21 -16.89 -4.35
C GLY A 111 3.12 -17.01 -5.42
N PHE A 112 2.20 -16.02 -5.50
CA PHE A 112 1.08 -16.05 -6.45
C PHE A 112 0.59 -14.67 -6.92
N ALA A 113 1.04 -13.58 -6.30
CA ALA A 113 0.65 -12.21 -6.68
C ALA A 113 1.88 -11.39 -7.06
N GLU A 114 1.70 -10.49 -8.03
CA GLU A 114 2.74 -9.55 -8.46
C GLU A 114 2.57 -8.15 -7.83
N GLU A 115 1.73 -8.03 -6.81
CA GLU A 115 1.57 -6.77 -6.10
C GLU A 115 2.87 -6.35 -5.41
N GLU A 116 3.41 -5.22 -5.85
CA GLU A 116 4.53 -4.53 -5.23
C GLU A 116 4.01 -3.29 -4.50
N VAL A 117 4.41 -3.11 -3.24
CA VAL A 117 4.04 -1.94 -2.44
C VAL A 117 5.28 -1.12 -2.14
N THR A 118 5.18 0.20 -2.36
CA THR A 118 6.21 1.17 -1.94
C THR A 118 5.71 1.95 -0.73
N VAL A 119 6.43 1.87 0.38
CA VAL A 119 6.13 2.65 1.59
C VAL A 119 6.98 3.92 1.62
N PHE A 120 6.31 5.06 1.79
CA PHE A 120 6.93 6.36 1.95
C PHE A 120 6.79 6.88 3.38
N LEU A 121 7.80 7.64 3.83
CA LEU A 121 7.69 8.55 4.95
C LEU A 121 7.34 9.92 4.41
N ALA A 122 6.29 10.54 4.97
CA ALA A 122 5.82 11.88 4.64
C ALA A 122 5.85 12.76 5.89
N THR A 123 6.60 13.84 5.84
CA THR A 123 6.79 14.77 6.97
C THR A 123 6.63 16.23 6.54
N GLU A 124 6.66 17.15 7.49
CA GLU A 124 6.38 18.56 7.26
C GLU A 124 4.99 18.73 6.64
N LEU A 125 3.99 18.19 7.35
CA LEU A 125 2.61 18.15 6.90
C LEU A 125 1.96 19.52 7.00
N GLN A 126 1.07 19.80 6.04
CA GLN A 126 0.16 20.93 6.02
C GLN A 126 -1.22 20.46 5.56
N ASP A 127 -2.26 21.21 5.88
CA ASP A 127 -3.60 20.91 5.39
C ASP A 127 -3.65 21.05 3.87
N ALA A 128 -4.38 20.15 3.23
CA ALA A 128 -4.62 20.14 1.79
C ALA A 128 -6.10 19.96 1.53
N GLU A 129 -6.59 20.65 0.50
CA GLU A 129 -7.91 20.41 -0.06
C GLU A 129 -7.77 19.44 -1.24
N ALA A 130 -8.51 18.35 -1.18
CA ALA A 130 -8.65 17.40 -2.28
C ALA A 130 -10.10 16.91 -2.32
N GLU A 131 -10.57 16.53 -3.50
CA GLU A 131 -11.85 15.84 -3.63
C GLU A 131 -11.64 14.40 -3.12
N SER A 132 -12.27 14.07 -1.99
CA SER A 132 -12.32 12.68 -1.51
C SER A 132 -13.29 11.89 -2.40
N ASP A 133 -13.00 10.62 -2.64
CA ASP A 133 -13.94 9.73 -3.29
C ASP A 133 -15.12 9.48 -2.34
N GLU A 134 -16.31 9.97 -2.70
CA GLU A 134 -17.53 9.82 -1.87
C GLU A 134 -17.94 8.34 -1.67
N GLU A 135 -17.43 7.42 -2.49
CA GLU A 135 -17.66 5.98 -2.35
C GLU A 135 -16.77 5.34 -1.27
N GLU A 136 -15.66 5.99 -0.87
CA GLU A 136 -14.75 5.49 0.15
C GLU A 136 -15.24 5.82 1.56
N ARG A 137 -15.65 4.77 2.29
CA ARG A 137 -16.04 4.86 3.70
C ARG A 137 -14.80 4.86 4.60
N LEU A 138 -14.05 5.94 4.55
CA LEU A 138 -12.77 6.08 5.22
C LEU A 138 -12.88 7.02 6.40
N GLU A 139 -12.37 6.61 7.57
CA GLU A 139 -12.23 7.43 8.78
C GLU A 139 -10.76 7.75 9.02
N VAL A 140 -10.40 9.03 9.06
CA VAL A 140 -9.04 9.47 9.41
C VAL A 140 -8.83 9.40 10.91
N VAL A 141 -7.76 8.75 11.34
CA VAL A 141 -7.38 8.60 12.74
C VAL A 141 -6.05 9.31 13.01
N ALA A 142 -6.09 10.44 13.72
CA ALA A 142 -4.89 11.07 14.26
C ALA A 142 -4.39 10.29 15.47
N TRP A 143 -3.46 9.36 15.27
CA TRP A 143 -2.95 8.45 16.29
C TRP A 143 -1.79 9.08 17.03
N PRO A 144 -1.81 9.17 18.40
CA PRO A 144 -0.70 9.75 19.15
C PRO A 144 0.62 8.99 18.90
N LEU A 145 1.70 9.71 18.61
CA LEU A 145 3.02 9.11 18.36
C LEU A 145 3.58 8.35 19.57
N GLU A 146 3.13 8.71 20.78
CA GLU A 146 3.50 8.01 22.01
C GLU A 146 2.88 6.61 22.09
N ASP A 147 1.75 6.40 21.42
CA ASP A 147 1.01 5.13 21.37
C ASP A 147 1.36 4.28 20.13
N LEU A 148 2.49 4.51 19.47
CA LEU A 148 2.89 3.78 18.24
C LEU A 148 2.90 2.26 18.44
N ASP A 149 3.31 1.78 19.60
CA ASP A 149 3.33 0.34 19.90
C ASP A 149 1.92 -0.26 19.89
N ARG A 150 0.94 0.49 20.39
CA ARG A 150 -0.46 0.08 20.33
C ARG A 150 -1.00 0.06 18.89
N ALA A 151 -0.59 1.02 18.04
CA ALA A 151 -0.96 0.98 16.63
C ALA A 151 -0.41 -0.29 15.94
N ILE A 152 0.85 -0.67 16.25
CA ILE A 152 1.47 -1.89 15.73
C ILE A 152 0.73 -3.15 16.23
N GLU A 153 0.33 -3.20 17.49
CA GLU A 153 -0.40 -4.34 18.07
C GLU A 153 -1.81 -4.49 17.46
N GLU A 154 -2.49 -3.38 17.18
CA GLU A 154 -3.84 -3.37 16.60
C GLU A 154 -3.83 -3.64 15.09
N CYS A 155 -2.76 -3.24 14.40
CA CYS A 155 -2.66 -3.34 12.95
C CYS A 155 -2.58 -4.80 12.47
N ARG A 156 -3.48 -5.17 11.53
CA ARG A 156 -3.53 -6.51 10.91
C ARG A 156 -3.26 -6.50 9.42
N ASP A 157 -3.08 -5.32 8.83
CA ASP A 157 -2.72 -5.14 7.44
C ASP A 157 -1.19 -5.17 7.24
N ALA A 158 -0.72 -6.01 6.32
CA ALA A 158 0.71 -6.29 6.14
C ALA A 158 1.52 -5.05 5.71
N LYS A 159 1.02 -4.25 4.74
CA LYS A 159 1.72 -3.04 4.28
C LYS A 159 1.87 -2.01 5.38
N SER A 160 0.79 -1.83 6.17
CA SER A 160 0.74 -0.93 7.29
C SER A 160 1.66 -1.38 8.42
N LEU A 161 1.62 -2.66 8.77
CA LEU A 161 2.49 -3.23 9.80
C LEU A 161 3.98 -3.06 9.43
N ILE A 162 4.35 -3.31 8.18
CA ILE A 162 5.72 -3.08 7.70
C ILE A 162 6.10 -1.60 7.82
N GLY A 163 5.25 -0.68 7.39
CA GLY A 163 5.49 0.76 7.49
C GLY A 163 5.65 1.24 8.94
N LEU A 164 4.77 0.80 9.83
CA LEU A 164 4.81 1.12 11.26
C LEU A 164 6.09 0.59 11.94
N LEU A 165 6.50 -0.63 11.63
CA LEU A 165 7.74 -1.22 12.17
C LEU A 165 8.99 -0.48 11.67
N LEU A 166 9.06 -0.14 10.38
CA LEU A 166 10.15 0.67 9.83
C LEU A 166 10.20 2.05 10.48
N PHE A 167 9.05 2.68 10.69
CA PHE A 167 8.96 3.97 11.36
C PHE A 167 9.42 3.87 12.82
N LYS A 168 9.02 2.82 13.55
CA LYS A 168 9.48 2.58 14.92
C LYS A 168 11.00 2.48 15.00
N GLU A 169 11.63 1.77 14.07
CA GLU A 169 13.10 1.67 14.04
C GLU A 169 13.78 3.01 13.76
N LEU A 170 13.20 3.83 12.86
CA LEU A 170 13.73 5.17 12.57
C LEU A 170 13.67 6.12 13.77
N ARG A 171 12.67 5.97 14.64
CA ARG A 171 12.53 6.80 15.86
C ARG A 171 13.47 6.39 17.00
N ARG A 172 14.09 5.21 16.92
CA ARG A 172 15.04 4.72 17.92
C ARG A 172 16.49 5.13 17.67
N GLY A 173 16.84 5.48 16.44
CA GLY A 173 18.16 5.90 16.00
C GLY A 173 18.32 7.41 15.95
#